data_27263bc4bfee6716a1ad7efe4a31b8f4
#
_entry.id   27263bc4bfee6716a1ad7efe4a31b8f4
#
_cell.length_a   1.000
_cell.length_b   1.000
_cell.length_c   1.000
_cell.angle_alpha   90.00
_cell.angle_beta   90.00
_cell.angle_gamma   90.00
#
_symmetry.space_group_name_H-M   'P 1'
#
loop_
_entity.id
_entity.type
_entity.pdbx_description
1 polymer ?
#
loop_
_entity_poly.entity_id
_entity_poly.type
_entity_poly.pdbx_seq_one_letter_code
_entity_poly.pdbx_strand_id
1 'polypeptide(L)'
;MFCLDPSSGGIGRSVSSAPRLFTPSVRAGIGVDADDFQLSPTACSDRFSFHLLRPDSNLIRGYWRLRRSIFCREQNVFECSDRDELDAVAWPIAALQHGPVGSDVDDSDGDGGAEVDVVGVVRIVETEPRLWYGGRLGVHSAFRRHNQIGKGLIWKAVTTANGWGCDRFLATVQLQNVRFFKRLHWMSIEELEIRGIRHHLMQADLSYYVPAKQQRPSLQLTA
;
A
#
# COMPACT_ATOMS: atom_id res chain seq x y z
N MET A 1 8.70 4.35 -4.23
CA MET A 1 8.47 3.56 -3.00
C MET A 1 7.62 2.38 -3.40
N PHE A 2 8.07 1.17 -3.19
CA PHE A 2 7.52 0.02 -3.90
C PHE A 2 7.51 -1.20 -3.00
N CYS A 3 6.37 -1.90 -2.99
CA CYS A 3 6.18 -3.21 -2.37
C CYS A 3 5.75 -4.20 -3.45
N LEU A 4 6.40 -5.34 -3.53
CA LEU A 4 6.00 -6.47 -4.36
C LEU A 4 5.35 -7.56 -3.51
N ASP A 5 4.44 -8.32 -4.09
CA ASP A 5 3.83 -9.47 -3.41
C ASP A 5 4.70 -10.73 -3.56
N PRO A 6 4.69 -11.62 -2.58
CA PRO A 6 5.46 -12.87 -2.64
C PRO A 6 5.01 -13.80 -3.77
N SER A 7 3.79 -13.66 -4.27
CA SER A 7 3.24 -14.49 -5.36
C SER A 7 3.77 -14.17 -6.76
N SER A 8 4.52 -13.06 -6.93
CA SER A 8 5.09 -12.69 -8.24
C SER A 8 6.43 -13.37 -8.56
N GLY A 9 6.92 -14.25 -7.73
CA GLY A 9 8.09 -15.09 -7.96
C GLY A 9 7.74 -16.54 -7.67
N GLY A 10 7.56 -17.37 -8.69
CA GLY A 10 7.35 -18.79 -8.53
C GLY A 10 8.59 -19.46 -7.92
N ILE A 11 8.60 -19.63 -6.60
CA ILE A 11 9.51 -20.53 -5.91
C ILE A 11 8.68 -21.27 -4.86
N GLY A 12 8.30 -22.51 -5.21
CA GLY A 12 7.72 -23.44 -4.25
C GLY A 12 8.73 -23.72 -3.15
N ARG A 13 8.47 -23.24 -1.95
CA ARG A 13 8.96 -23.82 -0.70
C ARG A 13 7.79 -23.93 0.26
N SER A 14 7.44 -25.18 0.51
CA SER A 14 6.62 -25.61 1.62
C SER A 14 7.21 -25.06 2.93
N VAL A 15 6.52 -24.13 3.57
CA VAL A 15 6.84 -23.68 4.92
C VAL A 15 5.93 -24.41 5.88
N SER A 16 6.39 -25.61 6.27
CA SER A 16 5.89 -26.31 7.45
C SER A 16 6.61 -25.75 8.67
N SER A 17 5.84 -25.32 9.63
CA SER A 17 6.07 -25.06 11.06
C SER A 17 5.87 -23.62 11.49
N ALA A 18 4.79 -23.44 12.26
CA ALA A 18 4.46 -22.23 12.98
C ALA A 18 5.55 -21.92 14.03
N PRO A 19 6.07 -20.69 14.09
CA PRO A 19 6.90 -20.27 15.21
C PRO A 19 6.03 -19.98 16.44
N ARG A 20 6.52 -20.46 17.59
CA ARG A 20 5.91 -20.28 18.91
C ARG A 20 5.73 -18.81 19.26
N LEU A 21 4.60 -18.51 19.89
CA LEU A 21 4.28 -17.25 20.54
C LEU A 21 5.40 -16.82 21.50
N PHE A 22 6.03 -15.70 21.18
CA PHE A 22 6.95 -15.01 22.08
C PHE A 22 6.16 -13.87 22.74
N THR A 23 5.89 -13.99 24.02
CA THR A 23 5.35 -12.91 24.85
C THR A 23 6.50 -12.00 25.30
N PRO A 24 6.54 -10.73 24.94
CA PRO A 24 7.55 -9.83 25.50
C PRO A 24 7.16 -9.41 26.90
N SER A 25 8.04 -9.70 27.86
CA SER A 25 8.00 -9.18 29.21
C SER A 25 8.24 -7.67 29.20
N VAL A 26 7.33 -6.92 29.77
CA VAL A 26 7.43 -5.47 29.94
C VAL A 26 8.57 -5.15 30.92
N ARG A 27 9.61 -4.46 30.49
CA ARG A 27 10.48 -3.68 31.36
C ARG A 27 10.26 -2.20 31.11
N ALA A 28 9.86 -1.54 32.18
CA ALA A 28 9.69 -0.10 32.27
C ALA A 28 11.03 0.65 32.20
N GLY A 29 10.96 1.83 31.59
CA GLY A 29 11.88 2.93 31.87
C GLY A 29 12.88 3.26 30.76
N ILE A 30 12.60 4.30 30.01
CA ILE A 30 13.38 5.54 29.82
C ILE A 30 12.46 6.49 29.08
N GLY A 31 12.17 7.64 29.71
CA GLY A 31 11.40 8.72 29.11
C GLY A 31 12.17 9.32 27.93
N VAL A 32 11.50 9.35 26.80
CA VAL A 32 11.79 10.22 25.68
C VAL A 32 10.49 10.93 25.39
N ASP A 33 10.58 12.24 25.27
CA ASP A 33 9.47 13.16 25.14
C ASP A 33 8.45 12.70 24.08
N ALA A 34 7.21 12.50 24.55
CA ALA A 34 6.08 12.05 23.75
C ALA A 34 5.34 13.23 23.12
N ASP A 35 6.08 14.22 22.63
CA ASP A 35 5.56 15.32 21.83
C ASP A 35 6.18 15.27 20.45
N ASP A 36 5.60 14.53 19.59
CA ASP A 36 5.43 14.80 18.16
C ASP A 36 5.04 13.51 17.45
N PHE A 37 3.76 13.33 17.17
CA PHE A 37 3.26 12.52 16.04
C PHE A 37 1.96 11.77 16.29
N GLN A 38 1.01 12.41 16.93
CA GLN A 38 -0.38 11.96 16.85
C GLN A 38 -0.95 12.44 15.51
N LEU A 39 -0.75 11.65 14.45
CA LEU A 39 -1.49 11.83 13.22
C LEU A 39 -2.92 11.31 13.42
N SER A 40 -3.77 12.17 13.97
CA SER A 40 -5.21 12.04 13.72
C SER A 40 -5.46 12.10 12.21
N PRO A 41 -6.42 11.34 11.67
CA PRO A 41 -6.76 11.34 10.24
C PRO A 41 -7.16 12.71 9.68
N THR A 42 -7.34 13.72 10.54
CA THR A 42 -7.74 15.10 10.24
C THR A 42 -6.61 16.00 9.77
N ALA A 43 -5.35 15.58 9.82
CA ALA A 43 -4.21 16.36 9.33
C ALA A 43 -3.71 15.89 7.96
N CYS A 44 -4.54 15.18 7.19
CA CYS A 44 -4.35 15.05 5.76
C CYS A 44 -4.60 16.44 5.18
N SER A 45 -3.57 17.10 4.63
CA SER A 45 -3.72 18.41 4.00
C SER A 45 -4.91 18.33 3.05
N ASP A 46 -5.72 19.42 2.97
CA ASP A 46 -6.85 19.55 2.04
C ASP A 46 -6.50 19.23 0.56
N ARG A 47 -5.23 18.92 0.30
CA ARG A 47 -4.66 18.65 -1.00
C ARG A 47 -4.77 17.20 -1.47
N PHE A 48 -4.82 16.20 -0.58
CA PHE A 48 -4.87 14.79 -0.95
C PHE A 48 -5.92 14.03 -0.15
N SER A 49 -6.62 13.09 -0.81
CA SER A 49 -7.53 12.15 -0.16
C SER A 49 -7.21 10.70 -0.55
N PHE A 50 -7.64 9.73 0.28
CA PHE A 50 -7.30 8.33 0.11
C PHE A 50 -8.58 7.49 0.08
N HIS A 51 -8.81 6.80 -1.04
CA HIS A 51 -10.05 6.12 -1.33
C HIS A 51 -9.84 4.64 -1.62
N LEU A 52 -10.67 3.80 -0.99
CA LEU A 52 -10.88 2.44 -1.43
C LEU A 52 -11.74 2.50 -2.70
N LEU A 53 -11.22 1.97 -3.80
CA LEU A 53 -11.93 2.00 -5.07
C LEU A 53 -12.81 0.76 -5.23
N ARG A 54 -13.94 0.95 -5.89
CA ARG A 54 -14.80 -0.14 -6.37
C ARG A 54 -14.47 -0.44 -7.83
N PRO A 55 -14.75 -1.66 -8.31
CA PRO A 55 -14.51 -2.02 -9.72
C PRO A 55 -15.23 -1.13 -10.73
N ASP A 56 -16.40 -0.61 -10.36
CA ASP A 56 -17.24 0.29 -11.14
C ASP A 56 -16.89 1.79 -10.99
N SER A 57 -15.86 2.11 -10.21
CA SER A 57 -15.42 3.49 -10.02
C SER A 57 -14.84 4.09 -11.30
N ASN A 58 -15.22 5.34 -11.61
CA ASN A 58 -14.59 6.12 -12.69
C ASN A 58 -13.07 6.31 -12.49
N LEU A 59 -12.59 6.25 -11.25
CA LEU A 59 -11.17 6.39 -10.90
C LEU A 59 -10.36 5.13 -11.19
N ILE A 60 -11.01 3.99 -11.48
CA ILE A 60 -10.31 2.71 -11.67
C ILE A 60 -9.38 2.74 -12.90
N ARG A 61 -9.74 3.51 -13.93
CA ARG A 61 -8.87 3.70 -15.11
C ARG A 61 -7.58 4.43 -14.74
N GLY A 62 -7.68 5.52 -13.99
CA GLY A 62 -6.52 6.29 -13.48
C GLY A 62 -5.62 5.43 -12.60
N TYR A 63 -6.21 4.61 -11.70
CA TYR A 63 -5.49 3.64 -10.88
C TYR A 63 -4.63 2.67 -11.71
N TRP A 64 -5.21 2.04 -12.75
CA TRP A 64 -4.49 1.11 -13.61
C TRP A 64 -3.45 1.81 -14.50
N ARG A 65 -3.76 3.01 -15.00
CA ARG A 65 -2.84 3.83 -15.79
C ARG A 65 -1.58 4.17 -14.96
N LEU A 66 -1.76 4.63 -13.73
CA LEU A 66 -0.65 4.96 -12.85
C LEU A 66 0.17 3.73 -12.45
N ARG A 67 -0.44 2.59 -12.13
CA ARG A 67 0.27 1.33 -11.85
C ARG A 67 1.16 0.94 -13.04
N ARG A 68 0.59 0.90 -14.24
CA ARG A 68 1.33 0.56 -15.46
C ARG A 68 2.48 1.54 -15.70
N SER A 69 2.26 2.84 -15.51
CA SER A 69 3.31 3.85 -15.65
C SER A 69 4.47 3.58 -14.70
N ILE A 70 4.18 3.32 -13.43
CA ILE A 70 5.20 3.10 -12.40
C ILE A 70 5.90 1.76 -12.59
N PHE A 71 5.18 0.64 -12.68
CA PHE A 71 5.76 -0.69 -12.58
C PHE A 71 6.27 -1.26 -13.91
N CYS A 72 5.68 -0.85 -15.04
CA CYS A 72 6.11 -1.32 -16.35
C CYS A 72 7.05 -0.32 -17.05
N ARG A 73 6.69 0.97 -17.08
CA ARG A 73 7.47 1.94 -17.86
C ARG A 73 8.67 2.51 -17.11
N GLU A 74 8.45 2.91 -15.85
CA GLU A 74 9.50 3.60 -15.07
C GLU A 74 10.47 2.63 -14.42
N GLN A 75 9.96 1.58 -13.75
CA GLN A 75 10.80 0.62 -13.03
C GLN A 75 11.22 -0.57 -13.86
N ASN A 76 10.52 -0.81 -14.97
CA ASN A 76 10.76 -1.94 -15.86
C ASN A 76 10.75 -3.31 -15.15
N VAL A 77 9.93 -3.43 -14.09
CA VAL A 77 9.79 -4.68 -13.31
C VAL A 77 8.91 -5.68 -14.07
N PHE A 78 7.96 -5.17 -14.86
CA PHE A 78 7.03 -5.95 -15.68
C PHE A 78 7.09 -5.45 -17.14
N GLU A 79 7.13 -6.36 -18.09
CA GLU A 79 7.23 -6.01 -19.52
C GLU A 79 5.99 -5.29 -20.07
N CYS A 80 4.83 -5.88 -19.89
CA CYS A 80 3.58 -5.38 -20.49
C CYS A 80 2.56 -4.90 -19.46
N SER A 81 2.38 -5.66 -18.38
CA SER A 81 1.38 -5.41 -17.37
C SER A 81 1.88 -5.86 -16.01
N ASP A 82 1.57 -5.08 -14.97
CA ASP A 82 1.84 -5.42 -13.57
C ASP A 82 0.66 -6.13 -12.90
N ARG A 83 -0.42 -6.42 -13.68
CA ARG A 83 -1.58 -7.17 -13.19
C ARG A 83 -1.25 -8.63 -13.02
N ASP A 84 -1.78 -9.23 -11.96
CA ASP A 84 -1.68 -10.64 -11.65
C ASP A 84 -3.03 -11.19 -11.15
N GLU A 85 -3.08 -12.49 -10.82
CA GLU A 85 -4.29 -13.17 -10.36
C GLU A 85 -4.84 -12.58 -9.06
N LEU A 86 -3.99 -12.04 -8.20
CA LEU A 86 -4.42 -11.41 -6.96
C LEU A 86 -5.25 -10.15 -7.20
N ASP A 87 -5.11 -9.49 -8.34
CA ASP A 87 -5.90 -8.29 -8.66
C ASP A 87 -7.42 -8.59 -8.80
N ALA A 88 -7.79 -9.85 -9.06
CA ALA A 88 -9.19 -10.26 -9.12
C ALA A 88 -9.89 -10.25 -7.75
N VAL A 89 -9.13 -10.41 -6.67
CA VAL A 89 -9.62 -10.49 -5.28
C VAL A 89 -9.07 -9.37 -4.39
N ALA A 90 -8.20 -8.54 -4.93
CA ALA A 90 -7.59 -7.44 -4.21
C ALA A 90 -8.49 -6.21 -4.15
N TRP A 91 -8.26 -5.40 -3.14
CA TRP A 91 -8.91 -4.11 -2.94
C TRP A 91 -7.97 -2.98 -3.35
N PRO A 92 -8.27 -2.25 -4.46
CA PRO A 92 -7.46 -1.12 -4.89
C PRO A 92 -7.73 0.10 -4.02
N ILE A 93 -6.66 0.80 -3.66
CA ILE A 93 -6.71 2.07 -2.92
C ILE A 93 -5.93 3.11 -3.71
N ALA A 94 -6.53 4.28 -3.91
CA ALA A 94 -5.92 5.41 -4.60
C ALA A 94 -5.77 6.62 -3.70
N ALA A 95 -4.70 7.37 -3.94
CA ALA A 95 -4.56 8.75 -3.48
C ALA A 95 -4.96 9.70 -4.60
N LEU A 96 -5.84 10.64 -4.30
CA LEU A 96 -6.33 11.66 -5.21
C LEU A 96 -5.78 13.02 -4.83
N GLN A 97 -5.43 13.83 -5.84
CA GLN A 97 -5.10 15.22 -5.65
C GLN A 97 -6.36 16.10 -5.73
N HIS A 98 -6.47 17.06 -4.82
CA HIS A 98 -7.47 18.13 -4.85
C HIS A 98 -6.77 19.45 -5.17
N GLY A 99 -7.36 20.25 -6.03
CA GLY A 99 -6.86 21.58 -6.41
C GLY A 99 -6.50 21.66 -7.90
N PRO A 100 -6.22 22.87 -8.40
CA PRO A 100 -5.87 23.04 -9.81
C PRO A 100 -4.60 22.26 -10.11
N VAL A 101 -4.68 21.38 -11.10
CA VAL A 101 -3.52 20.74 -11.71
C VAL A 101 -2.65 21.85 -12.26
N GLY A 102 -1.39 21.95 -11.81
CA GLY A 102 -0.43 22.83 -12.46
C GLY A 102 -0.34 22.45 -13.94
N SER A 103 -0.45 23.43 -14.81
CA SER A 103 -0.59 23.34 -16.27
C SER A 103 0.62 22.77 -17.03
N ASP A 104 1.38 21.84 -16.44
CA ASP A 104 2.60 21.30 -17.03
C ASP A 104 2.50 19.81 -17.39
N VAL A 105 1.29 19.26 -17.49
CA VAL A 105 1.10 17.91 -18.04
C VAL A 105 0.57 18.06 -19.46
N ASP A 106 1.45 17.78 -20.43
CA ASP A 106 1.14 17.73 -21.86
C ASP A 106 0.10 16.60 -22.10
N ASP A 107 -1.16 16.99 -22.16
CA ASP A 107 -2.32 16.12 -22.32
C ASP A 107 -2.64 16.01 -23.82
N SER A 108 -1.86 15.21 -24.55
CA SER A 108 -2.05 14.96 -25.98
C SER A 108 -3.09 13.86 -26.30
N ASP A 109 -3.76 13.28 -25.30
CA ASP A 109 -4.84 12.31 -25.50
C ASP A 109 -6.17 12.87 -24.99
N GLY A 110 -6.81 13.67 -25.86
CA GLY A 110 -8.05 14.40 -25.58
C GLY A 110 -9.24 13.51 -25.21
N ASP A 111 -9.60 13.52 -23.93
CA ASP A 111 -10.96 13.32 -23.46
C ASP A 111 -11.21 14.30 -22.29
N GLY A 112 -11.90 15.40 -22.62
CA GLY A 112 -12.02 16.61 -21.78
C GLY A 112 -13.04 16.49 -20.64
N GLY A 113 -12.84 15.57 -19.70
CA GLY A 113 -13.47 15.60 -18.38
C GLY A 113 -12.45 16.03 -17.35
N ALA A 114 -12.79 16.85 -16.35
CA ALA A 114 -11.95 17.16 -15.20
C ALA A 114 -11.64 15.83 -14.45
N GLU A 115 -10.66 15.08 -14.94
CA GLU A 115 -10.26 13.79 -14.39
C GLU A 115 -9.52 14.08 -13.08
N VAL A 116 -10.13 13.67 -11.98
CA VAL A 116 -9.49 13.75 -10.66
C VAL A 116 -8.24 12.88 -10.71
N ASP A 117 -7.06 13.50 -10.63
CA ASP A 117 -5.80 12.80 -10.83
C ASP A 117 -5.51 11.79 -9.71
N VAL A 118 -5.37 10.54 -10.10
CA VAL A 118 -4.83 9.50 -9.24
C VAL A 118 -3.32 9.68 -9.15
N VAL A 119 -2.84 10.17 -8.02
CA VAL A 119 -1.41 10.48 -7.78
C VAL A 119 -0.68 9.40 -6.96
N GLY A 120 -1.40 8.42 -6.46
CA GLY A 120 -0.81 7.30 -5.74
C GLY A 120 -1.71 6.08 -5.70
N VAL A 121 -1.10 4.91 -5.58
CA VAL A 121 -1.79 3.61 -5.64
C VAL A 121 -1.22 2.64 -4.62
N VAL A 122 -2.06 1.76 -4.09
CA VAL A 122 -1.69 0.56 -3.35
C VAL A 122 -2.83 -0.45 -3.48
N ARG A 123 -2.55 -1.73 -3.39
CA ARG A 123 -3.57 -2.77 -3.24
C ARG A 123 -3.41 -3.49 -1.93
N ILE A 124 -4.52 -3.99 -1.38
CA ILE A 124 -4.53 -4.91 -0.24
C ILE A 124 -5.29 -6.17 -0.63
N VAL A 125 -4.83 -7.31 -0.14
CA VAL A 125 -5.45 -8.61 -0.40
C VAL A 125 -5.39 -9.49 0.83
N GLU A 126 -6.48 -10.21 1.11
CA GLU A 126 -6.50 -11.27 2.11
C GLU A 126 -6.09 -12.57 1.42
N THR A 127 -4.91 -13.10 1.76
CA THR A 127 -4.37 -14.33 1.14
C THR A 127 -4.78 -15.59 1.90
N GLU A 128 -4.97 -15.46 3.20
CA GLU A 128 -5.50 -16.48 4.10
C GLU A 128 -6.43 -15.79 5.10
N PRO A 129 -7.34 -16.49 5.76
CA PRO A 129 -8.22 -15.88 6.76
C PRO A 129 -7.45 -15.03 7.76
N ARG A 130 -7.76 -13.72 7.80
CA ARG A 130 -7.17 -12.71 8.67
C ARG A 130 -5.68 -12.39 8.41
N LEU A 131 -5.04 -12.97 7.38
CA LEU A 131 -3.71 -12.66 6.90
C LEU A 131 -3.79 -11.80 5.64
N TRP A 132 -3.30 -10.58 5.74
CA TRP A 132 -3.37 -9.59 4.67
C TRP A 132 -2.01 -9.20 4.14
N TYR A 133 -1.97 -8.89 2.86
CA TYR A 133 -0.80 -8.34 2.19
C TYR A 133 -1.11 -6.99 1.54
N GLY A 134 -0.16 -6.05 1.73
CA GLY A 134 -0.09 -4.81 0.95
C GLY A 134 0.91 -4.96 -0.20
N GLY A 135 0.48 -4.55 -1.40
CA GLY A 135 1.35 -4.60 -2.57
C GLY A 135 1.09 -3.48 -3.56
N ARG A 136 1.93 -3.37 -4.58
CA ARG A 136 1.81 -2.36 -5.64
C ARG A 136 1.71 -0.92 -5.10
N LEU A 137 2.41 -0.62 -4.00
CA LEU A 137 2.51 0.75 -3.49
C LEU A 137 3.34 1.59 -4.45
N GLY A 138 2.75 2.62 -5.02
CA GLY A 138 3.41 3.54 -5.92
C GLY A 138 2.87 4.96 -5.80
N VAL A 139 3.75 5.95 -6.04
CA VAL A 139 3.42 7.37 -6.07
C VAL A 139 3.92 7.97 -7.38
N HIS A 140 3.10 8.76 -8.04
CA HIS A 140 3.45 9.47 -9.27
C HIS A 140 4.74 10.28 -9.08
N SER A 141 5.63 10.29 -10.07
CA SER A 141 6.99 10.86 -9.95
C SER A 141 7.01 12.30 -9.48
N ALA A 142 6.10 13.14 -9.99
CA ALA A 142 5.98 14.55 -9.60
C ALA A 142 5.64 14.78 -8.11
N PHE A 143 5.07 13.76 -7.44
CA PHE A 143 4.57 13.87 -6.05
C PHE A 143 5.43 13.12 -5.02
N ARG A 144 6.52 12.47 -5.42
CA ARG A 144 7.36 11.64 -4.51
C ARG A 144 8.08 12.42 -3.44
N ARG A 145 8.35 13.70 -3.68
CA ARG A 145 8.97 14.59 -2.68
C ARG A 145 8.04 14.83 -1.48
N HIS A 146 6.76 14.64 -1.66
CA HIS A 146 5.76 14.71 -0.59
C HIS A 146 5.59 13.31 0.02
N ASN A 147 6.36 12.98 1.05
CA ASN A 147 6.25 11.70 1.78
C ASN A 147 4.82 11.40 2.30
N GLN A 148 3.95 12.40 2.31
CA GLN A 148 2.56 12.32 2.78
C GLN A 148 1.73 11.31 1.99
N ILE A 149 1.89 11.22 0.65
CA ILE A 149 1.07 10.32 -0.17
C ILE A 149 1.36 8.86 0.14
N GLY A 150 2.65 8.45 0.13
CA GLY A 150 3.03 7.09 0.46
C GLY A 150 2.62 6.70 1.88
N LYS A 151 2.80 7.62 2.85
CA LYS A 151 2.39 7.44 4.24
C LYS A 151 0.87 7.29 4.37
N GLY A 152 0.09 8.16 3.71
CA GLY A 152 -1.38 8.09 3.73
C GLY A 152 -1.93 6.83 3.06
N LEU A 153 -1.31 6.35 1.96
CA LEU A 153 -1.67 5.08 1.32
C LEU A 153 -1.41 3.89 2.25
N ILE A 154 -0.25 3.85 2.92
CA ILE A 154 0.05 2.79 3.91
C ILE A 154 -0.94 2.84 5.06
N TRP A 155 -1.21 4.05 5.59
CA TRP A 155 -2.18 4.24 6.67
C TRP A 155 -3.57 3.72 6.25
N LYS A 156 -4.07 4.18 5.09
CA LYS A 156 -5.38 3.75 4.57
C LYS A 156 -5.44 2.23 4.36
N ALA A 157 -4.39 1.64 3.82
CA ALA A 157 -4.29 0.21 3.59
C ALA A 157 -4.40 -0.60 4.89
N VAL A 158 -3.54 -0.28 5.86
CA VAL A 158 -3.47 -1.04 7.13
C VAL A 158 -4.73 -0.84 7.97
N THR A 159 -5.20 0.42 8.12
CA THR A 159 -6.42 0.70 8.91
C THR A 159 -7.66 0.07 8.30
N THR A 160 -7.75 -0.02 6.96
CA THR A 160 -8.86 -0.70 6.28
C THR A 160 -8.84 -2.20 6.56
N ALA A 161 -7.71 -2.87 6.37
CA ALA A 161 -7.58 -4.30 6.67
C ALA A 161 -7.80 -4.59 8.17
N ASN A 162 -7.26 -3.75 9.06
CA ASN A 162 -7.47 -3.87 10.50
C ASN A 162 -8.97 -3.77 10.88
N GLY A 163 -9.70 -2.82 10.26
CA GLY A 163 -11.15 -2.70 10.44
C GLY A 163 -11.95 -3.89 9.89
N TRP A 164 -11.37 -4.69 9.00
CA TRP A 164 -11.97 -5.90 8.44
C TRP A 164 -11.52 -7.19 9.14
N GLY A 165 -10.87 -7.07 10.28
CA GLY A 165 -10.48 -8.20 11.13
C GLY A 165 -9.13 -8.82 10.77
N CYS A 166 -8.20 -8.03 10.27
CA CYS A 166 -6.83 -8.45 10.04
C CYS A 166 -6.12 -8.76 11.36
N ASP A 167 -5.44 -9.92 11.45
CA ASP A 167 -4.54 -10.26 12.56
C ASP A 167 -3.07 -9.99 12.21
N ARG A 168 -2.73 -10.11 10.92
CA ARG A 168 -1.36 -9.87 10.43
C ARG A 168 -1.41 -9.17 9.09
N PHE A 169 -0.77 -8.02 9.01
CA PHE A 169 -0.63 -7.26 7.76
C PHE A 169 0.83 -7.25 7.33
N LEU A 170 1.12 -7.85 6.20
CA LEU A 170 2.47 -8.03 5.66
C LEU A 170 2.67 -7.22 4.38
N ALA A 171 3.92 -6.91 4.07
CA ALA A 171 4.33 -6.38 2.79
C ALA A 171 5.78 -6.75 2.49
N THR A 172 6.08 -6.96 1.21
CA THR A 172 7.44 -7.13 0.73
C THR A 172 7.99 -5.78 0.28
N VAL A 173 8.97 -5.27 1.00
CA VAL A 173 9.49 -3.90 0.88
C VAL A 173 10.92 -3.92 0.37
N GLN A 174 11.20 -3.19 -0.73
CA GLN A 174 12.56 -3.04 -1.25
C GLN A 174 13.49 -2.45 -0.18
N LEU A 175 14.74 -2.93 -0.13
CA LEU A 175 15.73 -2.56 0.89
C LEU A 175 15.84 -1.05 1.11
N GLN A 176 15.83 -0.26 0.05
CA GLN A 176 15.92 1.20 0.11
C GLN A 176 14.76 1.86 0.86
N ASN A 177 13.62 1.19 0.98
CA ASN A 177 12.40 1.71 1.64
C ASN A 177 12.20 1.18 3.06
N VAL A 178 12.98 0.20 3.50
CA VAL A 178 12.85 -0.43 4.83
C VAL A 178 12.91 0.61 5.96
N ARG A 179 13.84 1.57 5.87
CA ARG A 179 13.95 2.65 6.87
C ARG A 179 12.67 3.51 6.95
N PHE A 180 12.03 3.75 5.83
CA PHE A 180 10.77 4.51 5.81
C PHE A 180 9.65 3.72 6.48
N PHE A 181 9.50 2.41 6.17
CA PHE A 181 8.50 1.55 6.80
C PHE A 181 8.73 1.39 8.31
N LYS A 182 9.99 1.25 8.76
CA LYS A 182 10.31 1.21 10.20
C LYS A 182 9.82 2.45 10.95
N ARG A 183 9.92 3.64 10.35
CA ARG A 183 9.36 4.89 10.93
C ARG A 183 7.84 4.93 10.95
N LEU A 184 7.17 4.05 10.22
CA LEU A 184 5.72 3.88 10.21
C LEU A 184 5.27 2.67 11.05
N HIS A 185 6.07 2.27 12.04
CA HIS A 185 5.78 1.15 12.93
C HIS A 185 5.63 -0.21 12.22
N TRP A 186 6.57 -0.45 11.29
CA TRP A 186 6.70 -1.77 10.65
C TRP A 186 7.98 -2.46 11.12
N MET A 187 7.87 -3.75 11.40
CA MET A 187 8.99 -4.61 11.78
C MET A 187 9.44 -5.45 10.60
N SER A 188 10.75 -5.63 10.44
CA SER A 188 11.30 -6.56 9.47
C SER A 188 11.28 -7.97 10.06
N ILE A 189 10.76 -8.92 9.29
CA ILE A 189 10.69 -10.34 9.66
C ILE A 189 11.86 -11.09 9.03
N GLU A 190 12.07 -10.90 7.73
CA GLU A 190 13.00 -11.69 6.93
C GLU A 190 13.54 -10.86 5.77
N GLU A 191 14.79 -11.10 5.38
CA GLU A 191 15.36 -10.61 4.13
C GLU A 191 15.14 -11.64 3.03
N LEU A 192 14.78 -11.17 1.83
CA LEU A 192 14.54 -12.02 0.67
C LEU A 192 14.95 -11.30 -0.61
N GLU A 193 15.20 -12.07 -1.65
CA GLU A 193 15.50 -11.54 -2.98
C GLU A 193 14.36 -11.90 -3.94
N ILE A 194 13.85 -10.89 -4.67
CA ILE A 194 12.84 -11.06 -5.70
C ILE A 194 13.39 -10.47 -6.99
N ARG A 195 13.54 -11.29 -8.02
CA ARG A 195 14.05 -10.88 -9.34
C ARG A 195 15.38 -10.13 -9.26
N GLY A 196 16.31 -10.60 -8.43
CA GLY A 196 17.62 -9.96 -8.24
C GLY A 196 17.62 -8.69 -7.39
N ILE A 197 16.48 -8.29 -6.83
CA ILE A 197 16.35 -7.10 -5.99
C ILE A 197 16.14 -7.52 -4.53
N ARG A 198 16.94 -6.97 -3.63
CA ARG A 198 16.81 -7.24 -2.18
C ARG A 198 15.58 -6.57 -1.59
N HIS A 199 14.83 -7.36 -0.83
CA HIS A 199 13.62 -6.96 -0.14
C HIS A 199 13.64 -7.42 1.31
N HIS A 200 12.75 -6.86 2.13
CA HIS A 200 12.39 -7.37 3.43
C HIS A 200 10.90 -7.72 3.45
N LEU A 201 10.55 -8.90 3.96
CA LEU A 201 9.22 -9.16 4.43
C LEU A 201 9.02 -8.37 5.72
N MET A 202 8.04 -7.48 5.74
CA MET A 202 7.77 -6.61 6.88
C MET A 202 6.33 -6.79 7.36
N GLN A 203 6.11 -6.58 8.65
CA GLN A 203 4.81 -6.66 9.30
C GLN A 203 4.47 -5.32 9.95
N ALA A 204 3.24 -4.84 9.74
CA ALA A 204 2.70 -3.67 10.41
C ALA A 204 2.38 -3.97 11.88
N ASP A 205 2.66 -3.03 12.76
CA ASP A 205 2.15 -3.03 14.14
C ASP A 205 0.70 -2.55 14.12
N LEU A 206 -0.25 -3.47 14.17
CA LEU A 206 -1.67 -3.17 14.10
C LEU A 206 -2.17 -2.35 15.30
N SER A 207 -1.47 -2.35 16.42
CA SER A 207 -1.84 -1.54 17.59
C SER A 207 -1.65 -0.04 17.33
N TYR A 208 -0.72 0.32 16.46
CA TYR A 208 -0.50 1.69 16.00
C TYR A 208 -1.57 2.17 15.02
N TYR A 209 -2.15 1.27 14.22
CA TYR A 209 -3.11 1.60 13.16
C TYR A 209 -4.55 1.41 13.61
N VAL A 210 -5.22 2.49 13.99
CA VAL A 210 -6.62 2.44 14.45
C VAL A 210 -7.52 1.83 13.37
N PRO A 211 -8.36 0.82 13.70
CA PRO A 211 -9.25 0.18 12.73
C PRO A 211 -10.19 1.18 12.06
N ALA A 212 -10.28 1.14 10.74
CA ALA A 212 -11.24 1.95 10.01
C ALA A 212 -12.67 1.42 10.23
N LYS A 213 -13.63 2.34 10.39
CA LYS A 213 -15.05 1.99 10.53
C LYS A 213 -15.72 1.56 9.21
N GLN A 214 -14.99 1.58 8.11
CA GLN A 214 -15.49 1.25 6.79
C GLN A 214 -15.83 -0.24 6.70
N GLN A 215 -17.09 -0.58 6.36
CA GLN A 215 -17.49 -1.96 6.13
C GLN A 215 -16.79 -2.53 4.89
N ARG A 216 -16.48 -3.83 4.96
CA ARG A 216 -15.94 -4.57 3.82
C ARG A 216 -17.04 -4.72 2.77
N PRO A 217 -16.85 -4.19 1.54
CA PRO A 217 -17.83 -4.40 0.48
C PRO A 217 -17.92 -5.88 0.13
N SER A 218 -19.10 -6.37 -0.23
CA SER A 218 -19.25 -7.72 -0.79
C SER A 218 -18.55 -7.77 -2.15
N LEU A 219 -17.65 -8.73 -2.34
CA LEU A 219 -17.13 -9.04 -3.68
C LEU A 219 -18.29 -9.65 -4.47
N GLN A 220 -18.88 -8.89 -5.37
CA GLN A 220 -19.74 -9.47 -6.39
C GLN A 220 -18.82 -10.18 -7.38
N LEU A 221 -18.70 -11.49 -7.25
CA LEU A 221 -18.19 -12.34 -8.31
C LEU A 221 -19.15 -12.17 -9.48
N THR A 222 -18.80 -11.33 -10.45
CA THR A 222 -19.44 -11.36 -11.76
C THR A 222 -19.08 -12.69 -12.40
N ALA A 223 -20.08 -13.57 -12.48
CA ALA A 223 -20.00 -14.85 -13.17
C ALA A 223 -19.72 -14.65 -14.68
#